data_22c70fbf9ff46e541190b2bb669b5607
#
_entry.id   22c70fbf9ff46e541190b2bb669b5607
#
_cell.length_a   1.000
_cell.length_b   1.000
_cell.length_c   1.000
_cell.angle_alpha   90.00
_cell.angle_beta   90.00
_cell.angle_gamma   90.00
#
_symmetry.space_group_name_H-M   'P 1'
#
loop_
_entity.id
_entity.type
_entity.pdbx_description
1 polymer ?
#
loop_
_entity_poly.entity_id
_entity_poly.type
_entity_poly.pdbx_seq_one_letter_code
_entity_poly.pdbx_strand_id
1 'polypeptide(L)'
;MPDRKRVETFVAAVVSGDHVGAIRDFYCEDASMQENATEPRRGRDVLMAHEAKALARLKRMHTHPARAVLVDGDNVVINWVFDATDQSGVTRRLDELAIQRWRGDRIAEERFFYDTATAWRVVEPG
;
A
#
# COMPACT_ATOMS: atom_id res chain seq x y z
N MET A 1 -10.73 -12.04 12.47
CA MET A 1 -10.99 -11.67 11.08
C MET A 1 -11.61 -10.28 11.00
N PRO A 2 -11.14 -9.41 10.08
CA PRO A 2 -11.66 -8.05 10.02
C PRO A 2 -13.10 -8.05 9.49
N ASP A 3 -13.93 -7.14 9.97
CA ASP A 3 -15.19 -6.89 9.29
C ASP A 3 -14.96 -6.02 8.05
N ARG A 4 -15.94 -6.03 7.15
CA ARG A 4 -15.84 -5.30 5.88
C ARG A 4 -15.69 -3.80 6.11
N LYS A 5 -16.36 -3.26 7.10
CA LYS A 5 -16.31 -1.84 7.42
C LYS A 5 -14.90 -1.42 7.85
N ARG A 6 -14.23 -2.26 8.65
CA ARG A 6 -12.85 -2.00 9.06
C ARG A 6 -11.91 -1.94 7.86
N VAL A 7 -12.07 -2.88 6.91
CA VAL A 7 -11.29 -2.91 5.67
C VAL A 7 -11.57 -1.66 4.84
N GLU A 8 -12.83 -1.26 4.71
CA GLU A 8 -13.20 -0.04 3.97
C GLU A 8 -12.61 1.21 4.60
N THR A 9 -12.56 1.28 5.93
CA THR A 9 -11.94 2.40 6.65
C THR A 9 -10.44 2.45 6.37
N PHE A 10 -9.78 1.30 6.35
CA PHE A 10 -8.36 1.21 5.97
C PHE A 10 -8.14 1.71 4.54
N VAL A 11 -8.94 1.22 3.59
CA VAL A 11 -8.82 1.63 2.18
C VAL A 11 -8.99 3.14 2.05
N ALA A 12 -9.98 3.72 2.73
CA ALA A 12 -10.22 5.16 2.72
C ALA A 12 -9.02 5.95 3.27
N ALA A 13 -8.39 5.43 4.34
CA ALA A 13 -7.20 6.06 4.92
C ALA A 13 -6.04 6.11 3.91
N VAL A 14 -5.80 5.02 3.19
CA VAL A 14 -4.75 4.97 2.16
C VAL A 14 -5.08 5.91 1.00
N VAL A 15 -6.32 5.88 0.52
CA VAL A 15 -6.76 6.74 -0.59
C VAL A 15 -6.66 8.22 -0.22
N SER A 16 -6.85 8.58 1.05
CA SER A 16 -6.71 9.97 1.52
C SER A 16 -5.28 10.49 1.39
N GLY A 17 -4.30 9.60 1.23
CA GLY A 17 -2.88 9.96 1.07
C GLY A 17 -2.04 9.80 2.34
N ASP A 18 -2.65 9.56 3.48
CA ASP A 18 -1.93 9.36 4.74
C ASP A 18 -1.46 7.90 4.87
N HIS A 19 -0.50 7.53 4.03
CA HIS A 19 0.00 6.15 3.99
C HIS A 19 0.70 5.77 5.31
N VAL A 20 1.47 6.68 5.89
CA VAL A 20 2.17 6.44 7.17
C VAL A 20 1.15 6.26 8.29
N GLY A 21 0.14 7.11 8.35
CA GLY A 21 -0.94 7.00 9.34
C GLY A 21 -1.73 5.71 9.18
N ALA A 22 -1.95 5.26 7.95
CA ALA A 22 -2.63 3.98 7.69
C ALA A 22 -1.82 2.81 8.27
N ILE A 23 -0.50 2.83 8.13
CA ILE A 23 0.36 1.80 8.74
C ILE A 23 0.25 1.85 10.26
N ARG A 24 0.35 3.04 10.84
CA ARG A 24 0.26 3.24 12.29
C ARG A 24 -1.03 2.67 12.86
N ASP A 25 -2.16 2.94 12.20
CA ASP A 25 -3.49 2.68 12.76
C ASP A 25 -4.04 1.29 12.44
N PHE A 26 -3.54 0.64 11.37
CA PHE A 26 -4.14 -0.60 10.87
C PHE A 26 -3.19 -1.80 10.83
N TYR A 27 -1.91 -1.64 11.12
CA TYR A 27 -0.96 -2.75 11.10
C TYR A 27 -0.59 -3.20 12.50
N CYS A 28 -0.31 -4.51 12.64
CA CYS A 28 0.23 -5.06 13.88
C CYS A 28 1.63 -4.51 14.15
N GLU A 29 2.03 -4.48 15.42
CA GLU A 29 3.36 -4.02 15.80
C GLU A 29 4.46 -4.85 15.11
N ASP A 30 4.24 -6.15 14.95
CA ASP A 30 5.17 -7.08 14.31
C ASP A 30 4.85 -7.33 12.82
N ALA A 31 4.07 -6.45 12.19
CA ALA A 31 3.66 -6.62 10.80
C ALA A 31 4.84 -6.70 9.83
N SER A 32 4.61 -7.37 8.71
CA SER A 32 5.59 -7.44 7.63
C SER A 32 5.01 -6.97 6.31
N MET A 33 5.87 -6.41 5.47
CA MET A 33 5.58 -6.09 4.07
C MET A 33 6.64 -6.74 3.18
N GLN A 34 6.20 -7.34 2.09
CA GLN A 34 7.08 -7.96 1.11
C GLN A 34 6.67 -7.53 -0.29
N GLU A 35 7.64 -7.17 -1.12
CA GLU A 35 7.40 -6.83 -2.53
C GLU A 35 7.83 -8.02 -3.39
N ASN A 36 6.89 -8.60 -4.16
CA ASN A 36 7.13 -9.79 -4.98
C ASN A 36 7.83 -10.88 -4.15
N ALA A 37 9.02 -11.34 -4.56
CA ALA A 37 9.79 -12.38 -3.87
C ALA A 37 10.99 -11.81 -3.10
N THR A 38 11.00 -10.51 -2.81
CA THR A 38 12.10 -9.89 -2.06
C THR A 38 12.03 -10.23 -0.58
N GLU A 39 13.07 -9.90 0.16
CA GLU A 39 13.11 -10.09 1.61
C GLU A 39 12.08 -9.20 2.30
N PRO A 40 11.20 -9.74 3.15
CA PRO A 40 10.21 -8.92 3.85
C PRO A 40 10.86 -7.92 4.81
N ARG A 41 10.26 -6.72 4.88
CA ARG A 41 10.53 -5.77 5.97
C ARG A 41 9.60 -6.09 7.12
N ARG A 42 10.12 -6.07 8.35
CA ARG A 42 9.38 -6.48 9.54
C ARG A 42 9.38 -5.37 10.59
N GLY A 43 8.24 -5.21 11.26
CA GLY A 43 8.05 -4.25 12.33
C GLY A 43 7.36 -2.98 11.85
N ARG A 44 6.27 -2.61 12.54
CA ARG A 44 5.46 -1.45 12.15
C ARG A 44 6.28 -0.18 12.07
N ASP A 45 7.17 0.08 13.04
CA ASP A 45 7.99 1.28 13.03
C ASP A 45 8.95 1.32 11.84
N VAL A 46 9.50 0.16 11.45
CA VAL A 46 10.36 0.04 10.27
C VAL A 46 9.54 0.33 9.01
N LEU A 47 8.32 -0.20 8.92
CA LEU A 47 7.43 0.03 7.77
C LEU A 47 7.05 1.50 7.66
N MET A 48 6.72 2.14 8.79
CA MET A 48 6.38 3.57 8.81
C MET A 48 7.55 4.44 8.36
N ALA A 49 8.74 4.16 8.86
CA ALA A 49 9.95 4.92 8.51
C ALA A 49 10.29 4.75 7.02
N HIS A 50 10.17 3.54 6.49
CA HIS A 50 10.41 3.26 5.08
C HIS A 50 9.43 4.03 4.19
N GLU A 51 8.14 4.01 4.54
CA GLU A 51 7.10 4.71 3.78
C GLU A 51 7.30 6.23 3.84
N ALA A 52 7.59 6.77 5.02
CA ALA A 52 7.83 8.20 5.17
C ALA A 52 9.02 8.66 4.32
N LYS A 53 10.09 7.86 4.29
CA LYS A 53 11.28 8.16 3.49
C LYS A 53 10.99 8.12 1.99
N ALA A 54 10.22 7.13 1.55
CA ALA A 54 9.82 7.01 0.15
C ALA A 54 8.97 8.20 -0.29
N LEU A 55 7.99 8.59 0.52
CA LEU A 55 7.11 9.72 0.21
C LEU A 55 7.86 11.06 0.23
N ALA A 56 8.84 11.21 1.11
CA ALA A 56 9.63 12.45 1.20
C ALA A 56 10.45 12.75 -0.05
N ARG A 57 10.73 11.75 -0.87
CA ARG A 57 11.44 11.92 -2.15
C ARG A 57 10.55 12.43 -3.28
N LEU A 58 9.25 12.40 -3.08
CA LEU A 58 8.28 12.74 -4.11
C LEU A 58 7.77 14.15 -3.93
N LYS A 59 7.46 14.80 -5.05
CA LYS A 59 6.71 16.05 -5.06
C LYS A 59 5.24 15.79 -4.69
N ARG A 60 4.69 14.65 -5.17
CA ARG A 60 3.30 14.29 -4.92
C ARG A 60 3.10 12.79 -5.07
N MET A 61 2.25 12.23 -4.23
CA MET A 61 1.71 10.88 -4.37
C MET A 61 0.20 10.99 -4.48
N HIS A 62 -0.36 10.49 -5.58
CA HIS A 62 -1.80 10.38 -5.74
C HIS A 62 -2.22 8.91 -5.69
N THR A 63 -3.13 8.58 -4.79
CA THR A 63 -3.68 7.25 -4.66
C THR A 63 -5.07 7.22 -5.27
N HIS A 64 -5.24 6.43 -6.32
CA HIS A 64 -6.55 6.26 -6.95
C HIS A 64 -7.48 5.47 -6.04
N PRO A 65 -8.81 5.57 -6.21
CA PRO A 65 -9.72 4.64 -5.56
C PRO A 65 -9.32 3.19 -5.89
N ALA A 66 -9.40 2.29 -4.89
CA ALA A 66 -9.05 0.89 -5.11
C ALA A 66 -9.93 0.30 -6.21
N ARG A 67 -9.33 -0.41 -7.17
CA ARG A 67 -10.07 -1.04 -8.27
C ARG A 67 -10.85 -2.25 -7.83
N ALA A 68 -10.36 -2.97 -6.82
CA ALA A 68 -11.01 -4.14 -6.27
C ALA A 68 -10.62 -4.29 -4.81
N VAL A 69 -11.56 -4.73 -3.99
CA VAL A 69 -11.34 -5.07 -2.59
C VAL A 69 -12.09 -6.38 -2.33
N LEU A 70 -11.34 -7.44 -2.05
CA LEU A 70 -11.90 -8.76 -1.78
C LEU A 70 -11.57 -9.15 -0.35
N VAL A 71 -12.57 -9.61 0.39
CA VAL A 71 -12.42 -10.04 1.78
C VAL A 71 -12.89 -11.48 1.88
N ASP A 72 -12.01 -12.36 2.35
CA ASP A 72 -12.33 -13.75 2.60
C ASP A 72 -11.69 -14.17 3.92
N GLY A 73 -12.47 -14.15 5.00
CA GLY A 73 -11.96 -14.45 6.33
C GLY A 73 -10.89 -13.47 6.75
N ASP A 74 -9.71 -13.99 7.07
CA ASP A 74 -8.56 -13.17 7.46
C ASP A 74 -7.77 -12.64 6.26
N ASN A 75 -8.15 -13.04 5.05
CA ASN A 75 -7.43 -12.67 3.84
C ASN A 75 -8.14 -11.53 3.12
N VAL A 76 -7.38 -10.52 2.74
CA VAL A 76 -7.88 -9.36 2.01
C VAL A 76 -6.98 -9.13 0.82
N VAL A 77 -7.59 -8.91 -0.35
CA VAL A 77 -6.86 -8.56 -1.58
C VAL A 77 -7.36 -7.21 -2.06
N ILE A 78 -6.41 -6.31 -2.32
CA ILE A 78 -6.73 -4.96 -2.79
C ILE A 78 -5.92 -4.67 -4.04
N ASN A 79 -6.57 -4.20 -5.10
CA ASN A 79 -5.87 -3.69 -6.27
C ASN A 79 -5.67 -2.18 -6.12
N TRP A 80 -4.43 -1.79 -5.85
CA TRP A 80 -4.02 -0.40 -5.72
C TRP A 80 -3.48 0.16 -7.03
N VAL A 81 -3.73 1.44 -7.29
CA VAL A 81 -3.06 2.20 -8.34
C VAL A 81 -2.53 3.50 -7.75
N PHE A 82 -1.23 3.70 -7.83
CA PHE A 82 -0.55 4.89 -7.30
C PHE A 82 0.11 5.66 -8.44
N ASP A 83 0.00 6.97 -8.41
CA ASP A 83 0.73 7.88 -9.29
C ASP A 83 1.70 8.69 -8.46
N ALA A 84 3.00 8.45 -8.66
CA ALA A 84 4.07 9.16 -7.95
C ALA A 84 4.71 10.18 -8.88
N THR A 85 4.72 11.44 -8.45
CA THR A 85 5.36 12.53 -9.20
C THR A 85 6.66 12.89 -8.51
N ASP A 86 7.78 12.82 -9.23
CA ASP A 86 9.10 13.15 -8.69
C ASP A 86 9.33 14.67 -8.67
N GLN A 87 10.48 15.08 -8.16
CA GLN A 87 10.81 16.51 -8.02
C GLN A 87 10.97 17.23 -9.36
N SER A 88 11.23 16.49 -10.44
CA SER A 88 11.30 17.05 -11.78
C SER A 88 9.93 17.18 -12.47
N GLY A 89 8.85 16.68 -11.83
CA GLY A 89 7.51 16.75 -12.37
C GLY A 89 7.09 15.54 -13.21
N VAL A 90 7.91 14.50 -13.26
CA VAL A 90 7.57 13.27 -14.00
C VAL A 90 6.69 12.39 -13.10
N THR A 91 5.56 11.95 -13.64
CA THR A 91 4.62 11.07 -12.94
C THR A 91 4.76 9.64 -13.44
N ARG A 92 4.87 8.69 -12.52
CA ARG A 92 4.95 7.26 -12.81
C ARG A 92 3.87 6.52 -12.06
N ARG A 93 3.36 5.46 -12.69
CA ARG A 93 2.25 4.67 -12.14
C ARG A 93 2.68 3.28 -11.73
N LEU A 94 2.20 2.87 -10.57
CA LEU A 94 2.28 1.49 -10.10
C LEU A 94 0.87 0.94 -9.98
N ASP A 95 0.60 -0.17 -10.66
CA ASP A 95 -0.63 -0.95 -10.53
C ASP A 95 -0.23 -2.26 -9.86
N GLU A 96 -0.75 -2.51 -8.66
CA GLU A 96 -0.33 -3.65 -7.87
C GLU A 96 -1.48 -4.34 -7.15
N LEU A 97 -1.28 -5.59 -6.78
CA LEU A 97 -2.16 -6.32 -5.89
C LEU A 97 -1.48 -6.43 -4.52
N ALA A 98 -2.20 -6.08 -3.48
CA ALA A 98 -1.79 -6.34 -2.10
C ALA A 98 -2.58 -7.53 -1.60
N ILE A 99 -1.88 -8.56 -1.13
CA ILE A 99 -2.50 -9.69 -0.45
C ILE A 99 -2.14 -9.58 1.02
N GLN A 100 -3.16 -9.46 1.86
CA GLN A 100 -3.01 -9.21 3.28
C GLN A 100 -3.57 -10.37 4.09
N ARG A 101 -2.88 -10.70 5.18
CA ARG A 101 -3.43 -11.54 6.23
C ARG A 101 -3.62 -10.66 7.47
N TRP A 102 -4.84 -10.62 7.95
CA TRP A 102 -5.22 -9.83 9.13
C TRP A 102 -5.22 -10.71 10.37
N ARG A 103 -4.90 -10.09 11.49
CA ARG A 103 -5.01 -10.67 12.83
C ARG A 103 -5.98 -9.80 13.61
N GLY A 104 -7.25 -10.23 13.70
CA GLY A 104 -8.31 -9.38 14.22
C GLY A 104 -8.53 -8.18 13.31
N ASP A 105 -8.43 -6.99 13.87
CA ASP A 105 -8.67 -5.74 13.15
C ASP A 105 -7.40 -5.06 12.63
N ARG A 106 -6.26 -5.81 12.60
CA ARG A 106 -4.97 -5.30 12.14
C ARG A 106 -4.29 -6.24 11.16
N ILE A 107 -3.53 -5.66 10.24
CA ILE A 107 -2.78 -6.39 9.23
C ILE A 107 -1.52 -6.96 9.85
N ALA A 108 -1.36 -8.28 9.75
CA ALA A 108 -0.18 -8.99 10.24
C ALA A 108 0.88 -9.16 9.17
N GLU A 109 0.46 -9.46 7.93
CA GLU A 109 1.35 -9.66 6.80
C GLU A 109 0.75 -9.05 5.56
N GLU A 110 1.58 -8.41 4.74
CA GLU A 110 1.15 -7.87 3.46
C GLU A 110 2.21 -8.18 2.42
N ARG A 111 1.76 -8.67 1.26
CA ARG A 111 2.64 -8.93 0.14
C ARG A 111 2.09 -8.27 -1.11
N PHE A 112 2.94 -7.50 -1.76
CA PHE A 112 2.58 -6.80 -2.99
C PHE A 112 3.08 -7.59 -4.19
N PHE A 113 2.23 -7.73 -5.20
CA PHE A 113 2.56 -8.37 -6.46
C PHE A 113 2.38 -7.38 -7.60
N TYR A 114 3.43 -7.14 -8.34
CA TYR A 114 3.39 -6.29 -9.52
C TYR A 114 4.43 -6.75 -10.54
N ASP A 115 4.18 -6.41 -11.79
CA ASP A 115 5.09 -6.72 -12.89
C ASP A 115 6.25 -5.72 -12.87
N THR A 116 7.46 -6.19 -12.58
CA THR A 116 8.63 -5.33 -12.52
C THR A 116 8.98 -4.69 -13.86
N ALA A 117 8.52 -5.29 -14.98
CA ALA A 117 8.76 -4.73 -16.31
C ALA A 117 7.93 -3.46 -16.56
N THR A 118 6.78 -3.31 -15.90
CA THR A 118 5.87 -2.17 -16.09
C THR A 118 5.73 -1.29 -14.85
N ALA A 119 6.34 -1.70 -13.73
CA ALA A 119 6.26 -0.95 -12.47
C ALA A 119 6.85 0.45 -12.67
N TRP A 120 6.12 1.44 -12.15
CA TRP A 120 6.54 2.84 -12.20
C TRP A 120 6.79 3.36 -13.61
N ARG A 121 5.96 2.91 -14.55
CA ARG A 121 5.97 3.41 -15.92
C ARG A 121 5.50 4.87 -15.96
N VAL A 122 6.14 5.68 -16.82
CA VAL A 122 5.77 7.08 -17.01
C VAL A 122 4.33 7.18 -17.50
N VAL A 123 3.54 8.07 -16.86
CA VAL A 123 2.18 8.39 -17.28
C VAL A 123 2.28 9.57 -18.23
N GLU A 124 1.87 9.35 -19.47
CA GLU A 124 1.85 10.40 -20.47
C GLU A 124 0.72 11.38 -20.15
N PRO A 125 0.95 12.72 -20.27
CA PRO A 125 -0.12 13.68 -20.15
C PRO A 125 -1.14 13.45 -21.26
N GLY A 126 -2.40 13.29 -20.84
CA GLY A 126 -3.53 12.97 -21.73
C GLY A 126 -3.93 14.07 -22.68
#